data_5b071a85daeba4e441ed02278dd3736c
#
_entry.id   5b071a85daeba4e441ed02278dd3736c
#
_cell.length_a   1.000
_cell.length_b   1.000
_cell.length_c   1.000
_cell.angle_alpha   90.00
_cell.angle_beta   90.00
_cell.angle_gamma   90.00
#
_symmetry.space_group_name_H-M   'P 1'
#
loop_
_entity.id
_entity.type
_entity.pdbx_description
1 polymer ?
#
loop_
_entity_poly.entity_id
_entity_poly.type
_entity_poly.pdbx_seq_one_letter_code
_entity_poly.pdbx_strand_id
1 'polypeptide(L)'
;MYAELVYVNCGEGADAAKYTALVEKAAGLGRTLVLGCKDPEIAKAALAVCKDSKPVLNGADASNYEAMNAVATEAGVVLGVSGKDLNELYDTTAALEKLGNKNLVLDTTGADIKETFANTVQVRRAALKDQDRTFGYPSIVNLVKIAKGDLHLQAALASMFTMKYGSIIVMEQMTYAEALPLYGLRQNVFTDPQKPMKVEPGIYPLNGADENAVVVTTVDFALTYFVVSGELERSGVPLNLVI
;
A
#
# COMPACT_ATOMS: atom_id res chain seq x y z
N MET A 1 -12.68 -0.06 -14.63
CA MET A 1 -11.91 0.06 -13.38
C MET A 1 -12.46 -0.93 -12.38
N TYR A 2 -11.61 -1.61 -11.62
CA TYR A 2 -12.02 -2.65 -10.68
C TYR A 2 -11.01 -2.78 -9.53
N ALA A 3 -11.51 -3.19 -8.36
CA ALA A 3 -10.65 -3.51 -7.24
C ALA A 3 -9.77 -4.74 -7.55
N GLU A 4 -8.54 -4.74 -7.09
CA GLU A 4 -7.61 -5.87 -7.25
C GLU A 4 -7.94 -7.00 -6.27
N LEU A 5 -8.38 -6.62 -5.08
CA LEU A 5 -8.71 -7.50 -3.98
C LEU A 5 -10.15 -7.25 -3.51
N VAL A 6 -10.81 -8.29 -3.01
CA VAL A 6 -12.11 -8.18 -2.36
C VAL A 6 -11.98 -8.66 -0.92
N TYR A 7 -12.24 -7.76 0.04
CA TYR A 7 -12.24 -8.08 1.46
C TYR A 7 -13.61 -8.63 1.88
N VAL A 8 -13.64 -9.85 2.41
CA VAL A 8 -14.84 -10.50 2.90
C VAL A 8 -14.75 -10.61 4.42
N ASN A 9 -15.54 -9.79 5.13
CA ASN A 9 -15.51 -9.74 6.57
C ASN A 9 -16.40 -10.82 7.19
N CYS A 10 -15.85 -11.58 8.12
CA CYS A 10 -16.58 -12.46 9.01
C CYS A 10 -16.91 -11.70 10.29
N GLY A 11 -18.16 -11.36 10.50
CA GLY A 11 -18.60 -10.71 11.75
C GLY A 11 -18.48 -11.64 12.95
N GLU A 12 -18.40 -11.08 14.15
CA GLU A 12 -18.43 -11.86 15.39
C GLU A 12 -19.75 -12.66 15.48
N GLY A 13 -19.64 -13.95 15.82
CA GLY A 13 -20.80 -14.85 15.87
C GLY A 13 -21.44 -15.18 14.52
N ALA A 14 -20.71 -14.96 13.43
CA ALA A 14 -21.23 -15.28 12.10
C ALA A 14 -21.49 -16.78 11.93
N ASP A 15 -22.57 -17.09 11.22
CA ASP A 15 -22.89 -18.45 10.82
C ASP A 15 -21.89 -18.92 9.75
N ALA A 16 -21.20 -20.02 10.02
CA ALA A 16 -20.18 -20.58 9.15
C ALA A 16 -20.69 -20.88 7.72
N ALA A 17 -21.92 -21.39 7.60
CA ALA A 17 -22.50 -21.73 6.30
C ALA A 17 -22.82 -20.46 5.50
N LYS A 18 -23.33 -19.42 6.14
CA LYS A 18 -23.61 -18.13 5.49
C LYS A 18 -22.33 -17.44 5.06
N TYR A 19 -21.29 -17.46 5.89
CA TYR A 19 -20.00 -16.88 5.55
C TYR A 19 -19.36 -17.62 4.38
N THR A 20 -19.32 -18.95 4.40
CA THR A 20 -18.80 -19.78 3.30
C THR A 20 -19.55 -19.52 2.00
N ALA A 21 -20.88 -19.43 2.02
CA ALA A 21 -21.67 -19.11 0.84
C ALA A 21 -21.36 -17.69 0.28
N LEU A 22 -21.07 -16.72 1.17
CA LEU A 22 -20.66 -15.37 0.77
C LEU A 22 -19.27 -15.40 0.10
N VAL A 23 -18.33 -16.15 0.68
CA VAL A 23 -16.97 -16.33 0.14
C VAL A 23 -17.03 -17.02 -1.23
N GLU A 24 -17.86 -18.03 -1.42
CA GLU A 24 -18.05 -18.71 -2.70
C GLU A 24 -18.58 -17.73 -3.77
N LYS A 25 -19.58 -16.91 -3.44
CA LYS A 25 -20.05 -15.86 -4.35
C LYS A 25 -18.96 -14.84 -4.69
N ALA A 26 -18.17 -14.43 -3.70
CA ALA A 26 -17.07 -13.48 -3.89
C ALA A 26 -15.96 -14.09 -4.77
N ALA A 27 -15.66 -15.38 -4.61
CA ALA A 27 -14.68 -16.09 -5.46
C ALA A 27 -15.12 -16.11 -6.94
N GLY A 28 -16.43 -16.18 -7.21
CA GLY A 28 -16.98 -16.07 -8.57
C GLY A 28 -16.71 -14.74 -9.28
N LEU A 29 -16.27 -13.69 -8.57
CA LEU A 29 -15.86 -12.43 -9.18
C LEU A 29 -14.49 -12.48 -9.88
N GLY A 30 -13.74 -13.57 -9.73
CA GLY A 30 -12.41 -13.74 -10.33
C GLY A 30 -11.37 -12.78 -9.76
N ARG A 31 -11.51 -12.37 -8.48
CA ARG A 31 -10.57 -11.52 -7.76
C ARG A 31 -9.93 -12.26 -6.61
N THR A 32 -8.71 -11.87 -6.24
CA THR A 32 -8.08 -12.40 -5.02
C THR A 32 -8.85 -11.91 -3.80
N LEU A 33 -9.17 -12.82 -2.90
CA LEU A 33 -9.93 -12.51 -1.70
C LEU A 33 -9.00 -12.22 -0.52
N VAL A 34 -9.45 -11.35 0.38
CA VAL A 34 -8.91 -11.19 1.73
C VAL A 34 -10.02 -11.60 2.69
N LEU A 35 -9.82 -12.69 3.39
CA LEU A 35 -10.80 -13.25 4.33
C LEU A 35 -10.54 -12.69 5.73
N GLY A 36 -11.36 -11.76 6.18
CA GLY A 36 -11.31 -11.20 7.53
C GLY A 36 -12.03 -12.11 8.51
N CYS A 37 -11.40 -13.18 8.97
CA CYS A 37 -12.01 -14.18 9.86
C CYS A 37 -11.04 -14.55 10.98
N LYS A 38 -11.50 -14.50 12.23
CA LYS A 38 -10.73 -14.84 13.43
C LYS A 38 -10.97 -16.27 13.93
N ASP A 39 -12.03 -16.91 13.49
CA ASP A 39 -12.38 -18.27 13.87
C ASP A 39 -11.69 -19.28 12.93
N PRO A 40 -10.81 -20.17 13.43
CA PRO A 40 -10.08 -21.12 12.60
C PRO A 40 -10.99 -22.11 11.86
N GLU A 41 -12.09 -22.55 12.47
CA GLU A 41 -13.00 -23.53 11.85
C GLU A 41 -13.79 -22.88 10.72
N ILE A 42 -14.28 -21.65 10.93
CA ILE A 42 -14.96 -20.89 9.88
C ILE A 42 -13.97 -20.55 8.75
N ALA A 43 -12.75 -20.15 9.10
CA ALA A 43 -11.69 -19.87 8.14
C ALA A 43 -11.34 -21.09 7.28
N LYS A 44 -11.22 -22.26 7.89
CA LYS A 44 -10.96 -23.53 7.19
C LYS A 44 -12.08 -23.87 6.21
N ALA A 45 -13.34 -23.74 6.62
CA ALA A 45 -14.50 -23.96 5.76
C ALA A 45 -14.53 -22.98 4.57
N ALA A 46 -14.25 -21.71 4.82
CA ALA A 46 -14.21 -20.67 3.79
C ALA A 46 -13.05 -20.91 2.78
N LEU A 47 -11.88 -21.28 3.27
CA LEU A 47 -10.73 -21.60 2.41
C LEU A 47 -10.99 -22.81 1.51
N ALA A 48 -11.78 -23.79 1.96
CA ALA A 48 -12.13 -24.95 1.14
C ALA A 48 -12.78 -24.58 -0.19
N VAL A 49 -13.53 -23.47 -0.25
CA VAL A 49 -14.24 -23.02 -1.47
C VAL A 49 -13.44 -22.00 -2.30
N CYS A 50 -12.33 -21.45 -1.80
CA CYS A 50 -11.58 -20.40 -2.51
C CYS A 50 -10.06 -20.54 -2.51
N LYS A 51 -9.48 -21.61 -1.94
CA LYS A 51 -8.01 -21.79 -1.81
C LYS A 51 -7.24 -21.66 -3.12
N ASP A 52 -7.84 -22.09 -4.23
CA ASP A 52 -7.20 -22.07 -5.55
C ASP A 52 -6.93 -20.65 -6.07
N SER A 53 -7.68 -19.66 -5.57
CA SER A 53 -7.43 -18.22 -5.83
C SER A 53 -6.32 -17.62 -4.97
N LYS A 54 -5.68 -18.42 -4.09
CA LYS A 54 -4.64 -17.99 -3.13
C LYS A 54 -5.02 -16.75 -2.33
N PRO A 55 -6.10 -16.79 -1.55
CA PRO A 55 -6.56 -15.66 -0.77
C PRO A 55 -5.56 -15.31 0.35
N VAL A 56 -5.74 -14.12 0.93
CA VAL A 56 -5.10 -13.75 2.21
C VAL A 56 -6.08 -14.09 3.33
N LEU A 57 -5.65 -14.86 4.32
CA LEU A 57 -6.43 -15.11 5.53
C LEU A 57 -6.04 -14.09 6.60
N ASN A 58 -6.85 -13.06 6.82
CA ASN A 58 -6.58 -11.97 7.78
C ASN A 58 -7.41 -12.16 9.06
N GLY A 59 -6.77 -12.53 10.17
CA GLY A 59 -7.48 -12.74 11.42
C GLY A 59 -6.69 -13.43 12.52
N ALA A 60 -5.38 -13.66 12.32
CA ALA A 60 -4.53 -14.16 13.39
C ALA A 60 -4.22 -13.05 14.41
N ASP A 61 -4.29 -13.36 15.68
CA ASP A 61 -3.86 -12.51 16.80
C ASP A 61 -3.25 -13.39 17.92
N ALA A 62 -2.85 -12.79 19.03
CA ALA A 62 -2.20 -13.50 20.13
C ALA A 62 -3.02 -14.67 20.70
N SER A 63 -4.35 -14.65 20.53
CA SER A 63 -5.24 -15.68 21.10
C SER A 63 -5.41 -16.91 20.20
N ASN A 64 -5.19 -16.77 18.88
CA ASN A 64 -5.53 -17.82 17.89
C ASN A 64 -4.42 -18.13 16.88
N TYR A 65 -3.26 -17.46 16.93
CA TYR A 65 -2.23 -17.52 15.89
C TYR A 65 -1.76 -18.93 15.54
N GLU A 66 -1.69 -19.85 16.51
CA GLU A 66 -1.24 -21.23 16.25
C GLU A 66 -2.26 -21.97 15.37
N ALA A 67 -3.54 -21.91 15.74
CA ALA A 67 -4.60 -22.54 14.98
C ALA A 67 -4.78 -21.92 13.59
N MET A 68 -4.73 -20.58 13.51
CA MET A 68 -4.79 -19.85 12.24
C MET A 68 -3.58 -20.16 11.35
N ASN A 69 -2.40 -20.31 11.94
CA ASN A 69 -1.20 -20.72 11.22
C ASN A 69 -1.31 -22.11 10.62
N ALA A 70 -1.87 -23.06 11.38
CA ALA A 70 -2.10 -24.41 10.88
C ALA A 70 -3.04 -24.39 9.66
N VAL A 71 -4.14 -23.67 9.74
CA VAL A 71 -5.12 -23.50 8.65
C VAL A 71 -4.48 -22.83 7.42
N ALA A 72 -3.74 -21.74 7.60
CA ALA A 72 -3.09 -21.03 6.51
C ALA A 72 -1.99 -21.87 5.84
N THR A 73 -1.22 -22.61 6.62
CA THR A 73 -0.15 -23.48 6.11
C THR A 73 -0.72 -24.67 5.33
N GLU A 74 -1.78 -25.33 5.85
CA GLU A 74 -2.49 -26.41 5.16
C GLU A 74 -3.04 -25.95 3.81
N ALA A 75 -3.58 -24.72 3.76
CA ALA A 75 -4.13 -24.15 2.53
C ALA A 75 -3.07 -23.50 1.61
N GLY A 76 -1.85 -23.29 2.08
CA GLY A 76 -0.76 -22.64 1.35
C GLY A 76 -1.04 -21.17 1.04
N VAL A 77 -1.70 -20.44 1.96
CA VAL A 77 -2.13 -19.05 1.78
C VAL A 77 -1.37 -18.09 2.71
N VAL A 78 -1.41 -16.80 2.38
CA VAL A 78 -0.81 -15.73 3.22
C VAL A 78 -1.65 -15.56 4.48
N LEU A 79 -0.98 -15.42 5.64
CA LEU A 79 -1.63 -15.18 6.93
C LEU A 79 -1.48 -13.71 7.35
N GLY A 80 -2.60 -13.05 7.60
CA GLY A 80 -2.67 -11.71 8.16
C GLY A 80 -2.66 -11.75 9.68
N VAL A 81 -1.79 -10.95 10.27
CA VAL A 81 -1.54 -10.88 11.72
C VAL A 81 -1.91 -9.52 12.25
N SER A 82 -2.64 -9.47 13.34
CA SER A 82 -3.01 -8.26 14.05
C SER A 82 -2.62 -8.35 15.53
N GLY A 83 -2.59 -7.23 16.22
CA GLY A 83 -2.40 -7.15 17.66
C GLY A 83 -3.21 -6.00 18.24
N LYS A 84 -3.43 -6.02 19.55
CA LYS A 84 -4.05 -4.88 20.27
C LYS A 84 -3.15 -3.64 20.27
N ASP A 85 -1.84 -3.88 20.19
CA ASP A 85 -0.80 -2.87 20.07
C ASP A 85 0.39 -3.42 19.25
N LEU A 86 1.41 -2.59 19.01
CA LEU A 86 2.58 -2.97 18.23
C LEU A 86 3.45 -4.04 18.90
N ASN A 87 3.45 -4.11 20.23
CA ASN A 87 4.24 -5.14 20.95
C ASN A 87 3.59 -6.51 20.75
N GLU A 88 2.28 -6.60 20.91
CA GLU A 88 1.55 -7.84 20.66
C GLU A 88 1.64 -8.27 19.19
N LEU A 89 1.54 -7.32 18.26
CA LEU A 89 1.73 -7.60 16.84
C LEU A 89 3.13 -8.15 16.57
N TYR A 90 4.16 -7.56 17.16
CA TYR A 90 5.55 -8.01 17.06
C TYR A 90 5.73 -9.41 17.61
N ASP A 91 5.30 -9.63 18.86
CA ASP A 91 5.47 -10.91 19.55
C ASP A 91 4.76 -12.06 18.82
N THR A 92 3.54 -11.80 18.35
CA THR A 92 2.75 -12.76 17.56
C THR A 92 3.43 -13.08 16.22
N THR A 93 3.94 -12.05 15.54
CA THR A 93 4.67 -12.22 14.27
C THR A 93 5.94 -13.03 14.49
N ALA A 94 6.73 -12.70 15.53
CA ALA A 94 7.94 -13.44 15.89
C ALA A 94 7.66 -14.91 16.29
N ALA A 95 6.52 -15.16 16.95
CA ALA A 95 6.09 -16.52 17.27
C ALA A 95 5.76 -17.32 15.99
N LEU A 96 5.07 -16.72 15.03
CA LEU A 96 4.77 -17.34 13.74
C LEU A 96 6.04 -17.62 12.92
N GLU A 97 7.03 -16.73 12.96
CA GLU A 97 8.34 -16.96 12.33
C GLU A 97 9.06 -18.17 12.95
N LYS A 98 8.99 -18.33 14.28
CA LYS A 98 9.55 -19.49 14.97
C LYS A 98 8.84 -20.79 14.60
N LEU A 99 7.55 -20.75 14.26
CA LEU A 99 6.80 -21.86 13.69
C LEU A 99 7.14 -22.13 12.22
N GLY A 100 8.03 -21.32 11.61
CA GLY A 100 8.49 -21.47 10.24
C GLY A 100 7.65 -20.73 9.20
N ASN A 101 6.59 -20.03 9.58
CA ASN A 101 5.77 -19.27 8.65
C ASN A 101 6.40 -17.91 8.35
N LYS A 102 6.75 -17.69 7.08
CA LYS A 102 7.27 -16.43 6.54
C LYS A 102 6.34 -15.82 5.48
N ASN A 103 5.16 -16.37 5.33
CA ASN A 103 4.17 -15.89 4.37
C ASN A 103 3.10 -15.06 5.11
N LEU A 104 3.53 -13.89 5.60
CA LEU A 104 2.77 -13.05 6.51
C LEU A 104 2.43 -11.69 5.90
N VAL A 105 1.37 -11.06 6.41
CA VAL A 105 1.03 -9.66 6.20
C VAL A 105 0.58 -9.06 7.53
N LEU A 106 0.98 -7.82 7.84
CA LEU A 106 0.72 -7.18 9.12
C LEU A 106 -0.53 -6.28 9.02
N ASP A 107 -1.57 -6.55 9.80
CA ASP A 107 -2.68 -5.63 9.96
C ASP A 107 -2.30 -4.57 11.00
N THR A 108 -1.91 -3.40 10.51
CA THR A 108 -1.45 -2.27 11.33
C THR A 108 -2.57 -1.33 11.75
N THR A 109 -3.82 -1.71 11.48
CA THR A 109 -5.00 -0.91 11.81
C THR A 109 -5.17 -0.81 13.33
N GLY A 110 -5.08 0.41 13.86
CA GLY A 110 -5.37 0.71 15.26
C GLY A 110 -6.85 1.04 15.52
N ALA A 111 -7.13 1.53 16.71
CA ALA A 111 -8.49 1.91 17.13
C ALA A 111 -8.97 3.21 16.47
N ASP A 112 -8.07 4.08 16.08
CA ASP A 112 -8.36 5.35 15.43
C ASP A 112 -7.30 5.74 14.37
N ILE A 113 -7.49 6.89 13.74
CA ILE A 113 -6.60 7.41 12.69
C ILE A 113 -5.19 7.67 13.23
N LYS A 114 -5.10 8.26 14.42
CA LYS A 114 -3.82 8.62 15.05
C LYS A 114 -3.00 7.38 15.35
N GLU A 115 -3.62 6.39 15.95
CA GLU A 115 -2.96 5.13 16.28
C GLU A 115 -2.57 4.36 15.01
N THR A 116 -3.48 4.24 14.04
CA THR A 116 -3.18 3.58 12.75
C THR A 116 -2.00 4.23 12.05
N PHE A 117 -1.97 5.56 11.99
CA PHE A 117 -0.84 6.28 11.39
C PHE A 117 0.46 6.07 12.17
N ALA A 118 0.42 6.17 13.50
CA ALA A 118 1.58 5.92 14.34
C ALA A 118 2.13 4.49 14.16
N ASN A 119 1.24 3.49 14.16
CA ASN A 119 1.61 2.09 13.95
C ASN A 119 2.31 1.88 12.60
N THR A 120 1.73 2.37 11.51
CA THR A 120 2.31 2.22 10.17
C THR A 120 3.66 2.91 10.04
N VAL A 121 3.83 4.10 10.63
CA VAL A 121 5.11 4.82 10.66
C VAL A 121 6.16 4.05 11.45
N GLN A 122 5.81 3.53 12.63
CA GLN A 122 6.75 2.81 13.49
C GLN A 122 7.17 1.48 12.87
N VAL A 123 6.22 0.69 12.33
CA VAL A 123 6.52 -0.55 11.60
C VAL A 123 7.47 -0.28 10.44
N ARG A 124 7.18 0.73 9.62
CA ARG A 124 8.05 1.09 8.49
C ARG A 124 9.43 1.56 8.94
N ARG A 125 9.50 2.33 10.03
CA ARG A 125 10.77 2.80 10.59
C ARG A 125 11.61 1.65 11.12
N ALA A 126 11.04 0.76 11.91
CA ALA A 126 11.72 -0.43 12.42
C ALA A 126 12.24 -1.31 11.28
N ALA A 127 11.41 -1.59 10.29
CA ALA A 127 11.80 -2.40 9.14
C ALA A 127 12.97 -1.80 8.33
N LEU A 128 12.98 -0.48 8.10
CA LEU A 128 13.97 0.15 7.22
C LEU A 128 15.19 0.70 7.95
N LYS A 129 14.99 1.36 9.10
CA LYS A 129 16.08 2.02 9.82
C LYS A 129 16.78 1.05 10.76
N ASP A 130 16.00 0.27 11.48
CA ASP A 130 16.52 -0.66 12.48
C ASP A 130 16.75 -2.05 11.87
N GLN A 131 16.40 -2.24 10.59
CA GLN A 131 16.53 -3.49 9.82
C GLN A 131 15.84 -4.68 10.48
N ASP A 132 14.76 -4.40 11.21
CA ASP A 132 13.97 -5.43 11.88
C ASP A 132 13.10 -6.18 10.87
N ARG A 133 13.42 -7.44 10.66
CA ARG A 133 12.74 -8.29 9.68
C ARG A 133 11.34 -8.70 10.09
N THR A 134 11.07 -8.78 11.39
CA THR A 134 9.75 -9.13 11.94
C THR A 134 8.69 -8.09 11.57
N PHE A 135 9.09 -6.83 11.41
CA PHE A 135 8.24 -5.77 10.83
C PHE A 135 8.42 -5.57 9.31
N GLY A 136 9.21 -6.41 8.66
CA GLY A 136 9.52 -6.30 7.24
C GLY A 136 8.46 -6.85 6.28
N TYR A 137 7.33 -7.32 6.77
CA TYR A 137 6.24 -7.84 5.94
C TYR A 137 5.36 -6.72 5.37
N PRO A 138 4.62 -6.98 4.27
CA PRO A 138 3.60 -6.06 3.77
C PRO A 138 2.53 -5.77 4.82
N SER A 139 1.84 -4.63 4.69
CA SER A 139 0.83 -4.20 5.66
C SER A 139 -0.58 -4.18 5.08
N ILE A 140 -1.58 -4.39 5.95
CA ILE A 140 -2.98 -4.09 5.71
C ILE A 140 -3.35 -2.86 6.54
N VAL A 141 -4.10 -1.94 5.95
CA VAL A 141 -4.76 -0.83 6.64
C VAL A 141 -6.25 -0.88 6.31
N ASN A 142 -7.07 -1.13 7.32
CA ASN A 142 -8.52 -1.22 7.17
C ASN A 142 -9.19 0.12 7.48
N LEU A 143 -9.47 0.89 6.43
CA LEU A 143 -10.10 2.21 6.56
C LEU A 143 -11.55 2.14 7.01
N VAL A 144 -12.24 1.04 6.76
CA VAL A 144 -13.64 0.87 7.19
C VAL A 144 -13.76 1.03 8.71
N LYS A 145 -12.79 0.49 9.45
CA LYS A 145 -12.77 0.59 10.92
C LYS A 145 -12.56 2.01 11.44
N ILE A 146 -11.75 2.82 10.74
CA ILE A 146 -11.31 4.14 11.23
C ILE A 146 -12.06 5.32 10.61
N ALA A 147 -12.60 5.18 9.39
CA ALA A 147 -13.41 6.19 8.73
C ALA A 147 -14.89 6.15 9.16
N LYS A 148 -15.35 5.03 9.72
CA LYS A 148 -16.69 4.86 10.32
C LYS A 148 -17.83 5.34 9.42
N GLY A 149 -17.78 5.01 8.13
CA GLY A 149 -18.81 5.37 7.14
C GLY A 149 -18.66 6.77 6.52
N ASP A 150 -17.68 7.57 6.93
CA ASP A 150 -17.37 8.84 6.26
C ASP A 150 -16.52 8.58 5.01
N LEU A 151 -17.17 8.67 3.85
CA LEU A 151 -16.53 8.38 2.56
C LEU A 151 -15.48 9.43 2.15
N HIS A 152 -15.65 10.68 2.53
CA HIS A 152 -14.66 11.72 2.25
C HIS A 152 -13.39 11.51 3.08
N LEU A 153 -13.58 11.20 4.36
CA LEU A 153 -12.47 10.83 5.23
C LEU A 153 -11.77 9.56 4.74
N GLN A 154 -12.54 8.54 4.31
CA GLN A 154 -12.00 7.33 3.73
C GLN A 154 -11.12 7.63 2.50
N ALA A 155 -11.58 8.48 1.58
CA ALA A 155 -10.82 8.86 0.39
C ALA A 155 -9.52 9.60 0.75
N ALA A 156 -9.57 10.52 1.72
CA ALA A 156 -8.39 11.25 2.21
C ALA A 156 -7.37 10.30 2.84
N LEU A 157 -7.81 9.39 3.70
CA LEU A 157 -6.96 8.37 4.33
C LEU A 157 -6.42 7.38 3.29
N ALA A 158 -7.22 6.95 2.33
CA ALA A 158 -6.78 6.09 1.23
C ALA A 158 -5.64 6.74 0.44
N SER A 159 -5.75 8.04 0.15
CA SER A 159 -4.69 8.80 -0.52
C SER A 159 -3.41 8.82 0.31
N MET A 160 -3.50 9.09 1.60
CA MET A 160 -2.35 9.14 2.52
C MET A 160 -1.63 7.80 2.57
N PHE A 161 -2.37 6.70 2.78
CA PHE A 161 -1.77 5.37 2.89
C PHE A 161 -1.31 4.80 1.53
N THR A 162 -1.90 5.25 0.42
CA THR A 162 -1.39 4.93 -0.93
C THR A 162 -0.04 5.58 -1.18
N MET A 163 0.16 6.82 -0.76
CA MET A 163 1.46 7.50 -0.87
C MET A 163 2.52 6.84 0.01
N LYS A 164 2.15 6.43 1.22
CA LYS A 164 3.09 5.86 2.19
C LYS A 164 2.40 4.84 3.10
N TYR A 165 3.16 3.83 3.49
CA TYR A 165 2.88 2.90 4.58
C TYR A 165 1.83 1.82 4.32
N GLY A 166 0.91 1.96 3.38
CA GLY A 166 -0.11 0.96 3.09
C GLY A 166 0.28 0.06 1.91
N SER A 167 0.26 -1.26 2.10
CA SER A 167 0.40 -2.22 1.00
C SER A 167 -0.97 -2.67 0.48
N ILE A 168 -1.86 -3.06 1.40
CA ILE A 168 -3.27 -3.36 1.12
C ILE A 168 -4.12 -2.35 1.88
N ILE A 169 -4.97 -1.63 1.16
CA ILE A 169 -5.87 -0.64 1.74
C ILE A 169 -7.30 -1.14 1.56
N VAL A 170 -7.97 -1.39 2.69
CA VAL A 170 -9.37 -1.86 2.69
C VAL A 170 -10.30 -0.65 2.78
N MET A 171 -11.20 -0.54 1.82
CA MET A 171 -12.22 0.50 1.72
C MET A 171 -13.61 -0.13 1.72
N GLU A 172 -14.60 0.53 2.27
CA GLU A 172 -15.98 0.06 2.30
C GLU A 172 -16.56 -0.02 0.89
N GLN A 173 -16.34 1.03 0.11
CA GLN A 173 -16.68 1.10 -1.31
C GLN A 173 -15.66 1.95 -2.04
N MET A 174 -15.62 1.85 -3.35
CA MET A 174 -14.79 2.68 -4.21
C MET A 174 -15.62 3.16 -5.38
N THR A 175 -16.04 4.42 -5.34
CA THR A 175 -16.70 5.09 -6.44
C THR A 175 -15.71 5.42 -7.55
N TYR A 176 -16.21 5.73 -8.75
CA TYR A 176 -15.34 6.17 -9.86
C TYR A 176 -14.58 7.46 -9.51
N ALA A 177 -15.25 8.38 -8.79
CA ALA A 177 -14.66 9.64 -8.36
C ALA A 177 -13.50 9.46 -7.38
N GLU A 178 -13.55 8.45 -6.50
CA GLU A 178 -12.46 8.12 -5.58
C GLU A 178 -11.34 7.33 -6.27
N ALA A 179 -11.71 6.41 -7.13
CA ALA A 179 -10.77 5.50 -7.75
C ALA A 179 -9.83 6.19 -8.74
N LEU A 180 -10.33 7.13 -9.56
CA LEU A 180 -9.52 7.79 -10.57
C LEU A 180 -8.30 8.53 -9.97
N PRO A 181 -8.46 9.41 -8.96
CA PRO A 181 -7.31 10.05 -8.32
C PRO A 181 -6.40 9.06 -7.56
N LEU A 182 -6.97 8.02 -6.92
CA LEU A 182 -6.16 7.01 -6.23
C LEU A 182 -5.28 6.20 -7.17
N TYR A 183 -5.79 5.80 -8.33
CA TYR A 183 -4.98 5.12 -9.35
C TYR A 183 -3.93 6.05 -9.95
N GLY A 184 -4.26 7.32 -10.22
CA GLY A 184 -3.30 8.31 -10.68
C GLY A 184 -2.19 8.54 -9.65
N LEU A 185 -2.55 8.69 -8.38
CA LEU A 185 -1.60 8.84 -7.29
C LEU A 185 -0.67 7.62 -7.14
N ARG A 186 -1.25 6.42 -7.16
CA ARG A 186 -0.49 5.16 -7.10
C ARG A 186 0.49 5.05 -8.28
N GLN A 187 0.06 5.38 -9.48
CA GLN A 187 0.91 5.36 -10.66
C GLN A 187 2.10 6.30 -10.48
N ASN A 188 1.89 7.54 -10.05
CA ASN A 188 2.95 8.50 -9.83
C ASN A 188 3.96 8.04 -8.77
N VAL A 189 3.48 7.45 -7.66
CA VAL A 189 4.35 6.98 -6.57
C VAL A 189 5.20 5.78 -6.97
N PHE A 190 4.64 4.84 -7.75
CA PHE A 190 5.28 3.54 -8.01
C PHE A 190 5.87 3.38 -9.40
N THR A 191 5.60 4.28 -10.34
CA THR A 191 6.11 4.18 -11.71
C THR A 191 7.01 5.34 -12.12
N ASP A 192 6.85 6.53 -11.51
CA ASP A 192 7.73 7.65 -11.79
C ASP A 192 9.11 7.44 -11.17
N PRO A 193 10.18 7.76 -11.90
CA PRO A 193 11.51 7.72 -11.35
C PRO A 193 11.61 8.70 -10.17
N GLN A 194 12.08 8.20 -9.03
CA GLN A 194 12.28 9.00 -7.83
C GLN A 194 13.46 9.98 -7.98
N LYS A 195 14.30 9.79 -8.98
CA LYS A 195 15.38 10.72 -9.31
C LYS A 195 14.85 11.75 -10.32
N PRO A 196 14.90 13.04 -9.99
CA PRO A 196 14.63 14.08 -10.98
C PRO A 196 15.53 13.87 -12.19
N MET A 197 14.96 13.98 -13.38
CA MET A 197 15.78 14.03 -14.59
C MET A 197 16.70 15.26 -14.52
N LYS A 198 17.96 15.04 -14.78
CA LYS A 198 18.97 16.08 -14.82
C LYS A 198 19.43 16.32 -16.24
N VAL A 199 19.78 17.55 -16.51
CA VAL A 199 20.46 17.95 -17.73
C VAL A 199 21.98 17.94 -17.45
N GLU A 200 22.77 17.46 -18.37
CA GLU A 200 24.20 17.43 -18.22
C GLU A 200 24.75 18.85 -18.07
N PRO A 201 25.69 19.07 -17.14
CA PRO A 201 26.37 20.38 -17.01
C PRO A 201 27.05 20.79 -18.31
N GLY A 202 26.83 22.03 -18.73
CA GLY A 202 27.38 22.50 -19.98
C GLY A 202 26.93 23.91 -20.36
N ILE A 203 27.40 24.36 -21.54
CA ILE A 203 26.98 25.63 -22.14
C ILE A 203 26.08 25.30 -23.32
N TYR A 204 24.87 25.83 -23.28
CA TYR A 204 23.83 25.62 -24.29
C TYR A 204 23.58 26.93 -25.03
N PRO A 205 24.15 27.13 -26.22
CA PRO A 205 23.94 28.35 -27.02
C PRO A 205 22.54 28.36 -27.60
N LEU A 206 21.80 29.45 -27.35
CA LEU A 206 20.45 29.67 -27.85
C LEU A 206 20.42 30.87 -28.81
N ASN A 207 19.49 30.81 -29.79
CA ASN A 207 19.27 31.86 -30.79
C ASN A 207 20.52 32.29 -31.57
N GLY A 208 21.44 31.34 -31.85
CA GLY A 208 22.65 31.61 -32.57
C GLY A 208 23.74 32.35 -31.78
N ALA A 209 23.76 32.19 -30.46
CA ALA A 209 24.74 32.80 -29.56
C ALA A 209 26.19 32.40 -29.90
N ASP A 210 27.09 33.37 -29.85
CA ASP A 210 28.51 33.20 -29.91
C ASP A 210 29.15 33.30 -28.50
N GLU A 211 30.50 33.29 -28.46
CA GLU A 211 31.25 33.39 -27.20
C GLU A 211 31.12 34.74 -26.49
N ASN A 212 30.64 35.78 -27.17
CA ASN A 212 30.44 37.13 -26.64
C ASN A 212 29.00 37.41 -26.20
N ALA A 213 28.11 36.43 -26.42
CA ALA A 213 26.71 36.58 -26.07
C ALA A 213 26.49 36.60 -24.54
N VAL A 214 25.33 37.10 -24.14
CA VAL A 214 24.93 37.14 -22.73
C VAL A 214 24.91 35.72 -22.13
N VAL A 215 25.43 35.57 -20.92
CA VAL A 215 25.40 34.32 -20.16
C VAL A 215 24.31 34.33 -19.13
N VAL A 216 23.48 33.32 -19.15
CA VAL A 216 22.39 33.07 -18.16
C VAL A 216 22.64 31.72 -17.52
N THR A 217 22.38 31.59 -16.24
CA THR A 217 22.54 30.33 -15.52
C THR A 217 21.22 29.80 -15.01
N THR A 218 21.06 28.49 -14.98
CA THR A 218 19.93 27.80 -14.35
C THR A 218 20.42 26.54 -13.62
N VAL A 219 19.49 25.80 -13.02
CA VAL A 219 19.78 24.54 -12.32
C VAL A 219 19.71 23.36 -13.28
N ASP A 220 20.35 22.25 -12.91
CA ASP A 220 20.41 21.00 -13.67
C ASP A 220 19.09 20.21 -13.70
N PHE A 221 18.04 20.68 -13.03
CA PHE A 221 16.75 20.03 -13.02
C PHE A 221 16.03 20.19 -14.37
N ALA A 222 15.77 19.07 -15.03
CA ALA A 222 15.31 19.05 -16.43
C ALA A 222 14.03 19.86 -16.68
N LEU A 223 13.05 19.81 -15.78
CA LEU A 223 11.81 20.60 -15.91
C LEU A 223 12.11 22.10 -15.92
N THR A 224 12.96 22.57 -14.99
CA THR A 224 13.38 23.98 -14.95
C THR A 224 14.16 24.36 -16.21
N TYR A 225 15.08 23.52 -16.64
CA TYR A 225 15.80 23.74 -17.90
C TYR A 225 14.87 23.91 -19.09
N PHE A 226 13.93 22.99 -19.30
CA PHE A 226 13.02 23.06 -20.46
C PHE A 226 12.09 24.29 -20.43
N VAL A 227 11.62 24.69 -19.24
CA VAL A 227 10.81 25.90 -19.10
C VAL A 227 11.64 27.14 -19.40
N VAL A 228 12.83 27.25 -18.78
CA VAL A 228 13.72 28.42 -18.93
C VAL A 228 14.24 28.52 -20.37
N SER A 229 14.77 27.41 -20.93
CA SER A 229 15.27 27.41 -22.31
C SER A 229 14.20 27.79 -23.33
N GLY A 230 12.96 27.25 -23.17
CA GLY A 230 11.86 27.58 -24.06
C GLY A 230 11.44 29.06 -24.00
N GLU A 231 11.48 29.69 -22.84
CA GLU A 231 11.21 31.14 -22.71
C GLU A 231 12.35 31.98 -23.31
N LEU A 232 13.60 31.56 -23.08
CA LEU A 232 14.77 32.24 -23.64
C LEU A 232 14.83 32.12 -25.17
N GLU A 233 14.49 30.97 -25.74
CA GLU A 233 14.39 30.77 -27.20
C GLU A 233 13.31 31.70 -27.80
N ARG A 234 12.15 31.81 -27.16
CA ARG A 234 11.08 32.71 -27.61
C ARG A 234 11.46 34.18 -27.57
N SER A 235 12.39 34.56 -26.71
CA SER A 235 12.88 35.96 -26.63
C SER A 235 13.61 36.38 -27.90
N GLY A 236 14.16 35.41 -28.66
CA GLY A 236 14.99 35.66 -29.85
C GLY A 236 16.35 36.29 -29.55
N VAL A 237 16.71 36.48 -28.27
CA VAL A 237 17.99 37.08 -27.87
C VAL A 237 19.10 36.03 -27.91
N PRO A 238 20.24 36.27 -28.62
CA PRO A 238 21.38 35.39 -28.56
C PRO A 238 21.98 35.35 -27.15
N LEU A 239 22.00 34.16 -26.55
CA LEU A 239 22.52 33.97 -25.18
C LEU A 239 23.07 32.56 -24.97
N ASN A 240 24.01 32.40 -24.05
CA ASN A 240 24.54 31.14 -23.59
C ASN A 240 23.86 30.75 -22.23
N LEU A 241 23.11 29.67 -22.25
CA LEU A 241 22.54 29.11 -21.02
C LEU A 241 23.52 28.10 -20.41
N VAL A 242 23.95 28.36 -19.19
CA VAL A 242 24.92 27.55 -18.44
C VAL A 242 24.19 26.74 -17.35
N ILE A 243 24.50 25.46 -17.28
CA ILE A 243 24.02 24.49 -16.29
C ILE A 243 25.20 23.93 -15.51
#